data_1a80d02efa3529d53f0555481088799a
#
_entry.id   1a80d02efa3529d53f0555481088799a
#
_cell.length_a   1.000
_cell.length_b   1.000
_cell.length_c   1.000
_cell.angle_alpha   90.00
_cell.angle_beta   90.00
_cell.angle_gamma   90.00
#
_symmetry.space_group_name_H-M   'P 1'
#
loop_
_entity.id
_entity.type
_entity.pdbx_description
1 polymer ?
#
loop_
_entity_poly.entity_id
_entity_poly.type
_entity_poly.pdbx_seq_one_letter_code
_entity_poly.pdbx_strand_id
1 'polypeptide(L)'
;DELEEVEVEGYRAWLPASEAADSWPPAQGVVRLLPHFDCYLIGCHPRDRLVPDAWAKRVLTRGSIGNLPLLVIDGVVAGVWQRRRRGRRLDILVEAFQPLSAEQQRKLEAEVMRIGVIVGAESALSLGAIDARPHL
;
A
#
# COMPACT_ATOMS: atom_id res chain seq x y z
N ASP A 1 -15.00 18.25 -18.12
CA ASP A 1 -15.48 18.02 -16.76
C ASP A 1 -14.97 19.18 -15.90
N GLU A 2 -15.88 19.86 -15.21
CA GLU A 2 -15.51 20.92 -14.28
C GLU A 2 -14.96 20.30 -13.00
N LEU A 3 -13.91 20.91 -12.46
CA LEU A 3 -13.37 20.55 -11.17
C LEU A 3 -14.04 21.37 -10.09
N GLU A 4 -14.43 20.75 -9.01
CA GLU A 4 -14.96 21.38 -7.81
C GLU A 4 -13.87 21.46 -6.75
N GLU A 5 -13.71 22.65 -6.15
CA GLU A 5 -12.80 22.85 -5.03
C GLU A 5 -13.44 22.26 -3.77
N VAL A 6 -12.70 21.38 -3.10
CA VAL A 6 -13.10 20.76 -1.83
C VAL A 6 -12.04 21.00 -0.78
N GLU A 7 -12.45 21.00 0.48
CA GLU A 7 -11.56 21.04 1.61
C GLU A 7 -11.50 19.64 2.26
N VAL A 8 -10.29 19.08 2.36
CA VAL A 8 -10.05 17.80 3.02
C VAL A 8 -9.09 18.04 4.18
N GLU A 9 -9.59 18.00 5.41
CA GLU A 9 -8.80 18.19 6.64
C GLU A 9 -7.90 19.44 6.60
N GLY A 10 -8.45 20.58 6.13
CA GLY A 10 -7.76 21.86 6.06
C GLY A 10 -6.88 22.06 4.81
N TYR A 11 -6.86 21.12 3.88
CA TYR A 11 -6.16 21.28 2.60
C TYR A 11 -7.15 21.47 1.45
N ARG A 12 -6.82 22.37 0.54
CA ARG A 12 -7.53 22.50 -0.72
C ARG A 12 -7.21 21.35 -1.66
N ALA A 13 -8.25 20.75 -2.23
CA ALA A 13 -8.15 19.74 -3.26
C ALA A 13 -9.21 20.03 -4.35
N TRP A 14 -9.09 19.39 -5.49
CA TRP A 14 -10.05 19.48 -6.57
C TRP A 14 -10.51 18.09 -6.96
N LEU A 15 -11.81 17.91 -7.05
CA LEU A 15 -12.43 16.69 -7.53
C LEU A 15 -13.21 16.99 -8.81
N PRO A 16 -13.37 16.01 -9.72
CA PRO A 16 -14.36 16.12 -10.78
C PRO A 16 -15.75 16.38 -10.16
N ALA A 17 -16.51 17.34 -10.70
CA ALA A 17 -17.84 17.67 -10.15
C ALA A 17 -18.80 16.48 -10.15
N SER A 18 -18.56 15.48 -11.00
CA SER A 18 -19.28 14.20 -11.02
C SER A 18 -18.94 13.25 -9.86
N GLU A 19 -17.88 13.55 -9.11
CA GLU A 19 -17.34 12.71 -8.03
C GLU A 19 -17.47 13.43 -6.67
N ALA A 20 -18.63 14.04 -6.39
CA ALA A 20 -18.86 14.73 -5.14
C ALA A 20 -18.54 13.84 -3.94
N ALA A 21 -17.82 14.40 -2.95
CA ALA A 21 -17.24 13.70 -1.80
C ALA A 21 -18.24 12.84 -1.01
N ASP A 22 -19.53 13.15 -1.07
CA ASP A 22 -20.59 12.41 -0.36
C ASP A 22 -20.92 11.04 -0.95
N SER A 23 -20.36 10.68 -2.09
CA SER A 23 -20.63 9.41 -2.79
C SER A 23 -19.62 8.31 -2.53
N TRP A 24 -18.49 8.61 -1.88
CA TRP A 24 -17.42 7.65 -1.65
C TRP A 24 -17.49 7.07 -0.22
N PRO A 25 -17.83 5.80 -0.06
CA PRO A 25 -17.74 5.17 1.26
C PRO A 25 -16.29 5.15 1.72
N PRO A 26 -16.03 5.37 3.02
CA PRO A 26 -14.68 5.25 3.54
C PRO A 26 -14.11 3.86 3.25
N ALA A 27 -12.85 3.80 2.85
CA ALA A 27 -12.15 2.53 2.66
C ALA A 27 -12.09 1.81 4.01
N GLN A 28 -12.86 0.74 4.16
CA GLN A 28 -12.86 -0.07 5.39
C GLN A 28 -12.43 -1.50 5.06
N GLY A 29 -11.39 -1.93 5.78
CA GLY A 29 -10.88 -3.27 5.66
C GLY A 29 -10.25 -3.56 4.29
N VAL A 30 -9.74 -2.58 3.59
CA VAL A 30 -9.02 -2.79 2.33
C VAL A 30 -7.55 -3.07 2.63
N VAL A 31 -7.05 -4.21 2.16
CA VAL A 31 -5.63 -4.58 2.25
C VAL A 31 -5.07 -4.73 0.84
N ARG A 32 -3.95 -4.06 0.55
CA ARG A 32 -3.27 -4.11 -0.75
C ARG A 32 -1.77 -4.24 -0.59
N LEU A 33 -1.16 -5.00 -1.48
CA LEU A 33 0.28 -5.10 -1.67
C LEU A 33 0.67 -4.34 -2.93
N LEU A 34 1.16 -3.11 -2.75
CA LEU A 34 1.56 -2.24 -3.85
C LEU A 34 3.00 -2.53 -4.29
N PRO A 35 3.28 -2.60 -5.60
CA PRO A 35 4.62 -2.87 -6.12
C PRO A 35 5.57 -1.70 -5.94
N HIS A 36 6.82 -1.87 -6.39
CA HIS A 36 7.77 -0.77 -6.53
C HIS A 36 7.21 0.28 -7.50
N PHE A 37 7.49 1.55 -7.20
CA PHE A 37 7.12 2.68 -8.05
C PHE A 37 5.61 2.80 -8.32
N ASP A 38 4.79 2.31 -7.40
CA ASP A 38 3.34 2.47 -7.50
C ASP A 38 2.95 3.95 -7.44
N CYS A 39 2.07 4.36 -8.33
CA CYS A 39 1.64 5.75 -8.45
C CYS A 39 0.88 6.26 -7.21
N TYR A 40 0.31 5.38 -6.41
CA TYR A 40 -0.41 5.75 -5.19
C TYR A 40 0.49 6.53 -4.21
N LEU A 41 1.70 6.02 -3.91
CA LEU A 41 2.63 6.73 -3.04
C LEU A 41 3.34 7.89 -3.76
N ILE A 42 3.73 7.68 -5.03
CA ILE A 42 4.50 8.67 -5.78
C ILE A 42 3.65 9.90 -6.10
N GLY A 43 2.40 9.68 -6.52
CA GLY A 43 1.49 10.72 -6.94
C GLY A 43 0.78 11.46 -5.79
N CYS A 44 0.76 10.89 -4.59
CA CYS A 44 0.07 11.53 -3.47
C CYS A 44 0.90 12.67 -2.86
N HIS A 45 0.24 13.78 -2.60
CA HIS A 45 0.79 14.92 -1.88
C HIS A 45 -0.33 15.60 -1.06
N PRO A 46 -0.11 15.93 0.22
CA PRO A 46 1.06 15.61 1.05
C PRO A 46 1.12 14.12 1.44
N ARG A 47 2.34 13.58 1.60
CA ARG A 47 2.58 12.14 1.85
C ARG A 47 2.44 11.72 3.30
N ASP A 48 2.48 12.65 4.23
CA ASP A 48 2.28 12.43 5.67
C ASP A 48 0.93 11.76 5.98
N ARG A 49 -0.07 11.98 5.14
CA ARG A 49 -1.37 11.31 5.24
C ARG A 49 -1.32 9.82 4.90
N LEU A 50 -0.41 9.43 4.02
CA LEU A 50 -0.28 8.03 3.61
C LEU A 50 0.72 7.27 4.47
N VAL A 51 1.75 7.95 4.96
CA VAL A 51 2.85 7.32 5.69
C VAL A 51 2.90 7.91 7.10
N PRO A 52 2.55 7.14 8.14
CA PRO A 52 2.65 7.60 9.53
C PRO A 52 4.08 8.02 9.88
N ASP A 53 4.24 9.09 10.65
CA ASP A 53 5.53 9.69 11.02
C ASP A 53 6.54 8.70 11.58
N ALA A 54 6.07 7.73 12.37
CA ALA A 54 6.92 6.68 12.93
C ALA A 54 7.68 5.86 11.86
N TRP A 55 7.14 5.78 10.64
CA TRP A 55 7.67 4.98 9.53
C TRP A 55 8.18 5.83 8.37
N ALA A 56 7.99 7.15 8.43
CA ALA A 56 8.36 8.07 7.37
C ALA A 56 9.84 7.95 6.98
N LYS A 57 10.75 7.85 7.95
CA LYS A 57 12.19 7.65 7.67
C LYS A 57 12.47 6.39 6.86
N ARG A 58 11.74 5.30 7.10
CA ARG A 58 11.93 4.03 6.40
C ARG A 58 11.35 4.05 4.99
N VAL A 59 10.18 4.67 4.82
CA VAL A 59 9.41 4.65 3.57
C VAL A 59 9.77 5.81 2.66
N LEU A 60 10.04 7.00 3.23
CA LEU A 60 10.26 8.25 2.50
C LEU A 60 11.72 8.70 2.45
N THR A 61 12.67 7.85 2.76
CA THR A 61 14.10 8.21 2.74
C THR A 61 14.49 8.75 1.36
N ARG A 62 15.29 9.82 1.35
CA ARG A 62 15.76 10.50 0.15
C ARG A 62 16.38 9.51 -0.85
N GLY A 63 15.83 9.41 -2.05
CA GLY A 63 16.21 8.40 -3.06
C GLY A 63 15.49 7.07 -2.97
N SER A 64 14.64 6.86 -1.95
CA SER A 64 13.91 5.60 -1.73
C SER A 64 12.41 5.70 -2.00
N ILE A 65 11.91 6.87 -2.43
CA ILE A 65 10.48 7.07 -2.71
C ILE A 65 10.08 6.13 -3.85
N GLY A 66 9.12 5.24 -3.56
CA GLY A 66 8.68 4.23 -4.52
C GLY A 66 9.59 3.00 -4.64
N ASN A 67 10.77 2.99 -4.01
CA ASN A 67 11.72 1.88 -4.08
C ASN A 67 11.38 0.70 -3.16
N LEU A 68 10.39 0.84 -2.32
CA LEU A 68 9.91 -0.24 -1.47
C LEU A 68 8.50 -0.64 -1.89
N PRO A 69 8.23 -1.94 -2.06
CA PRO A 69 6.87 -2.43 -2.17
C PRO A 69 6.16 -2.28 -0.83
N LEU A 70 4.93 -1.80 -0.84
CA LEU A 70 4.21 -1.38 0.35
C LEU A 70 3.02 -2.29 0.67
N LEU A 71 2.84 -2.58 1.95
CA LEU A 71 1.56 -3.00 2.49
C LEU A 71 0.75 -1.75 2.82
N VAL A 72 -0.45 -1.65 2.25
CA VAL A 72 -1.40 -0.57 2.51
C VAL A 72 -2.67 -1.16 3.11
N ILE A 73 -3.13 -0.58 4.20
CA ILE A 73 -4.38 -0.94 4.88
C ILE A 73 -5.23 0.33 5.00
N ASP A 74 -6.45 0.27 4.47
CA ASP A 74 -7.39 1.39 4.48
C ASP A 74 -6.79 2.72 3.98
N GLY A 75 -5.96 2.63 2.96
CA GLY A 75 -5.30 3.78 2.34
C GLY A 75 -4.01 4.23 3.02
N VAL A 76 -3.63 3.67 4.16
CA VAL A 76 -2.43 4.06 4.93
C VAL A 76 -1.35 3.00 4.81
N VAL A 77 -0.10 3.43 4.69
CA VAL A 77 1.06 2.51 4.66
C VAL A 77 1.22 1.84 6.03
N ALA A 78 1.11 0.53 6.04
CA ALA A 78 1.12 -0.33 7.23
C ALA A 78 2.29 -1.32 7.26
N GLY A 79 3.14 -1.33 6.23
CA GLY A 79 4.26 -2.25 6.16
C GLY A 79 4.97 -2.22 4.81
N VAL A 80 5.90 -3.13 4.67
CA VAL A 80 6.64 -3.39 3.42
C VAL A 80 6.54 -4.87 3.08
N TRP A 81 6.78 -5.21 1.82
CA TRP A 81 6.78 -6.61 1.42
C TRP A 81 7.84 -6.89 0.36
N GLN A 82 8.17 -8.15 0.20
CA GLN A 82 9.06 -8.64 -0.87
C GLN A 82 8.53 -9.95 -1.41
N ARG A 83 8.92 -10.25 -2.65
CA ARG A 83 8.57 -11.51 -3.30
C ARG A 83 9.80 -12.27 -3.77
N ARG A 84 9.70 -13.59 -3.72
CA ARG A 84 10.67 -14.49 -4.33
C ARG A 84 9.94 -15.52 -5.18
N ARG A 85 10.23 -15.55 -6.46
CA ARG A 85 9.66 -16.55 -7.37
C ARG A 85 10.65 -17.69 -7.59
N ARG A 86 10.14 -18.91 -7.49
CA ARG A 86 10.87 -20.13 -7.80
C ARG A 86 9.98 -21.02 -8.68
N GLY A 87 10.19 -20.97 -10.01
CA GLY A 87 9.33 -21.67 -10.96
C GLY A 87 7.86 -21.25 -10.83
N ARG A 88 7.00 -22.18 -10.44
CA ARG A 88 5.56 -21.95 -10.25
C ARG A 88 5.18 -21.47 -8.86
N ARG A 89 6.14 -21.36 -7.94
CA ARG A 89 5.92 -20.91 -6.57
C ARG A 89 6.31 -19.44 -6.41
N LEU A 90 5.46 -18.68 -5.72
CA LEU A 90 5.65 -17.28 -5.36
C LEU A 90 5.60 -17.15 -3.83
N ASP A 91 6.75 -17.02 -3.20
CA ASP A 91 6.84 -16.72 -1.76
C ASP A 91 6.74 -15.21 -1.56
N ILE A 92 5.79 -14.75 -0.75
CA ILE A 92 5.59 -13.36 -0.37
C ILE A 92 5.88 -13.24 1.13
N LEU A 93 6.87 -12.42 1.48
CA LEU A 93 7.19 -12.05 2.86
C LEU A 93 6.68 -10.63 3.10
N VAL A 94 5.93 -10.45 4.18
CA VAL A 94 5.39 -9.16 4.59
C VAL A 94 5.89 -8.81 5.98
N GLU A 95 6.44 -7.62 6.12
CA GLU A 95 6.71 -6.99 7.40
C GLU A 95 5.65 -5.94 7.67
N ALA A 96 4.70 -6.27 8.53
CA ALA A 96 3.74 -5.30 9.05
C ALA A 96 4.41 -4.47 10.16
N PHE A 97 4.21 -3.16 10.13
CA PHE A 97 4.79 -2.25 11.11
C PHE A 97 4.13 -2.35 12.49
N GLN A 98 2.92 -2.87 12.53
CA GLN A 98 2.17 -3.17 13.75
C GLN A 98 1.50 -4.54 13.62
N PRO A 99 1.14 -5.19 14.74
CA PRO A 99 0.39 -6.44 14.70
C PRO A 99 -0.90 -6.29 13.90
N LEU A 100 -1.14 -7.22 12.97
CA LEU A 100 -2.36 -7.28 12.18
C LEU A 100 -3.50 -7.90 12.99
N SER A 101 -4.70 -7.36 12.86
CA SER A 101 -5.89 -8.03 13.36
C SER A 101 -6.17 -9.33 12.58
N ALA A 102 -6.97 -10.23 13.14
CA ALA A 102 -7.35 -11.47 12.46
C ALA A 102 -8.07 -11.21 11.12
N GLU A 103 -8.84 -10.13 11.03
CA GLU A 103 -9.48 -9.73 9.78
C GLU A 103 -8.48 -9.22 8.74
N GLN A 104 -7.54 -8.35 9.14
CA GLN A 104 -6.49 -7.84 8.27
C GLN A 104 -5.60 -8.97 7.75
N GLN A 105 -5.30 -9.95 8.60
CA GLN A 105 -4.52 -11.11 8.19
C GLN A 105 -5.25 -11.95 7.13
N ARG A 106 -6.53 -12.25 7.33
CA ARG A 106 -7.34 -12.97 6.32
C ARG A 106 -7.39 -12.20 4.99
N LYS A 107 -7.53 -10.88 5.03
CA LYS A 107 -7.53 -10.03 3.82
C LYS A 107 -6.16 -9.99 3.14
N LEU A 108 -5.09 -9.99 3.90
CA LEU A 108 -3.74 -10.10 3.37
C LEU A 108 -3.50 -11.46 2.68
N GLU A 109 -3.96 -12.54 3.27
CA GLU A 109 -3.90 -13.87 2.66
C GLU A 109 -4.68 -13.92 1.33
N ALA A 110 -5.86 -13.32 1.30
CA ALA A 110 -6.66 -13.21 0.07
C ALA A 110 -5.95 -12.36 -1.00
N GLU A 111 -5.28 -11.26 -0.61
CA GLU A 111 -4.51 -10.42 -1.53
C GLU A 111 -3.30 -11.17 -2.10
N VAL A 112 -2.61 -11.96 -1.29
CA VAL A 112 -1.51 -12.82 -1.73
C VAL A 112 -1.99 -13.88 -2.72
N MET A 113 -3.14 -14.52 -2.46
CA MET A 113 -3.76 -15.46 -3.41
C MET A 113 -4.12 -14.76 -4.73
N ARG A 114 -4.71 -13.56 -4.66
CA ARG A 114 -5.05 -12.75 -5.85
C ARG A 114 -3.81 -12.47 -6.70
N ILE A 115 -2.69 -12.08 -6.09
CA ILE A 115 -1.43 -11.85 -6.79
C ILE A 115 -0.94 -13.17 -7.45
N GLY A 116 -1.01 -14.29 -6.74
CA GLY A 116 -0.67 -15.60 -7.27
C GLY A 116 -1.44 -15.94 -8.55
N VAL A 117 -2.74 -15.71 -8.55
CA VAL A 117 -3.60 -15.91 -9.74
C VAL A 117 -3.16 -15.02 -10.90
N ILE A 118 -2.93 -13.73 -10.65
CA ILE A 118 -2.51 -12.76 -11.70
C ILE A 118 -1.19 -13.17 -12.35
N VAL A 119 -0.22 -13.66 -11.57
CA VAL A 119 1.10 -14.02 -12.10
C VAL A 119 1.22 -15.50 -12.50
N GLY A 120 0.16 -16.29 -12.39
CA GLY A 120 0.13 -17.70 -12.74
C GLY A 120 1.06 -18.55 -11.85
N ALA A 121 1.04 -18.34 -10.53
CA ALA A 121 1.89 -19.04 -9.56
C ALA A 121 1.13 -19.42 -8.29
N GLU A 122 1.55 -20.51 -7.64
CA GLU A 122 1.13 -20.82 -6.27
C GLU A 122 1.80 -19.84 -5.31
N SER A 123 0.99 -19.04 -4.63
CA SER A 123 1.48 -18.05 -3.68
C SER A 123 1.45 -18.55 -2.24
N ALA A 124 2.45 -18.18 -1.47
CA ALA A 124 2.54 -18.43 -0.04
C ALA A 124 2.91 -17.16 0.70
N LEU A 125 2.18 -16.87 1.81
CA LEU A 125 2.44 -15.74 2.69
C LEU A 125 3.34 -16.16 3.85
N SER A 126 4.29 -15.31 4.20
CA SER A 126 5.04 -15.35 5.46
C SER A 126 5.05 -13.96 6.08
N LEU A 127 4.99 -13.88 7.41
CA LEU A 127 5.17 -12.64 8.15
C LEU A 127 6.55 -12.63 8.81
N GLY A 128 7.27 -11.52 8.74
CA GLY A 128 8.59 -11.38 9.34
C GLY A 128 9.31 -10.11 8.95
N ALA A 129 10.43 -9.83 9.60
CA ALA A 129 11.24 -8.67 9.29
C ALA A 129 11.87 -8.78 7.90
N ILE A 130 11.90 -7.64 7.21
CA ILE A 130 12.50 -7.49 5.89
C ILE A 130 13.73 -6.60 6.01
N ASP A 131 14.89 -7.13 5.69
CA ASP A 131 16.11 -6.32 5.51
C ASP A 131 16.05 -5.65 4.13
N ALA A 132 15.11 -4.71 4.03
CA ALA A 132 14.90 -3.95 2.79
C ALA A 132 16.01 -2.92 2.64
N ARG A 133 17.02 -3.27 1.86
CA ARG A 133 17.97 -2.27 1.34
C ARG A 133 17.35 -1.64 0.10
N PRO A 134 17.39 -0.29 -0.02
CA PRO A 134 17.01 0.35 -1.26
C PRO A 134 17.82 -0.26 -2.40
N HIS A 135 17.17 -0.62 -3.48
CA HIS A 135 17.91 -0.96 -4.70
C HIS A 135 18.62 0.32 -5.20
N LEU A 136 19.96 0.30 -5.17
CA LEU A 136 20.78 1.29 -5.83
C LEU A 136 20.69 1.14 -7.35
#